data_ca09b6a56442c5f039d0e89d0a408f6b
#
_entry.id   ca09b6a56442c5f039d0e89d0a408f6b
#
_cell.length_a   1.000
_cell.length_b   1.000
_cell.length_c   1.000
_cell.angle_alpha   90.00
_cell.angle_beta   90.00
_cell.angle_gamma   90.00
#
_symmetry.space_group_name_H-M   'P 1'
#
loop_
_entity.id
_entity.type
_entity.pdbx_description
1 polymer ?
#
loop_
_entity_poly.entity_id
_entity_poly.type
_entity_poly.pdbx_seq_one_letter_code
_entity_poly.pdbx_strand_id
1 'polypeptide(L)'
;MKQLKENEGIERSLLLAMAIIAGLTVANCYYNQPLLEMIRHDMGVSQHEANLITVVTQIGYALGLCFLIPMGDLYSRRRIIVANMTVAAIMAIIIAVAHKVWIVWGASLLLGACSVIPQFFIPIAGQYSEEKHKSRNMGIVLSGLLTGILASRVVSGFVGEWLGWREMFFIAALVMILCMFLTLKIMPQIKSNYVGTYKGLMVSVFNIVKNNGRIRLYAVRAAFSFGSMMAIWSCLAFRLAQAPFFSGSEMVGTLGMCGIAGALAASGVGKLVNQWGIRKMSIYGACLQLVAWSVAYLFGDTFMGLVVAIILVDVGLQCLQLSNQSGCIQEIPQASNRANTIFMTTYFIGGSFGTYCAGLAWTHEGWMGVCAVGAILATISLCITCFNRRSI
;
A
#
# COMPACT_ATOMS: atom_id res chain seq x y z
N MET A 1 -3.91 30.01 14.61
CA MET A 1 -3.30 28.67 14.52
C MET A 1 -1.83 28.81 14.88
N LYS A 2 -1.35 28.05 15.88
CA LYS A 2 0.08 28.02 16.24
C LYS A 2 0.88 27.48 15.06
N GLN A 3 1.93 28.17 14.66
CA GLN A 3 2.89 27.65 13.69
C GLN A 3 3.61 26.46 14.33
N LEU A 4 3.71 25.35 13.61
CA LEU A 4 4.56 24.24 14.02
C LEU A 4 6.02 24.66 13.89
N LYS A 5 6.80 24.43 14.95
CA LYS A 5 8.24 24.62 14.94
C LYS A 5 8.96 23.29 15.07
N GLU A 6 10.07 23.15 14.35
CA GLU A 6 10.84 21.91 14.33
C GLU A 6 11.33 21.56 15.74
N ASN A 7 11.17 20.28 16.11
CA ASN A 7 11.59 19.72 17.40
C ASN A 7 10.93 20.31 18.68
N GLU A 8 9.90 21.16 18.55
CA GLU A 8 9.21 21.75 19.70
C GLU A 8 7.98 20.93 20.17
N GLY A 9 7.60 19.90 19.41
CA GLY A 9 6.49 19.01 19.74
C GLY A 9 5.25 19.22 18.86
N ILE A 10 4.47 18.15 18.71
CA ILE A 10 3.18 18.14 18.00
C ILE A 10 2.06 17.96 19.02
N GLU A 11 1.01 18.74 18.87
CA GLU A 11 -0.20 18.60 19.68
C GLU A 11 -0.83 17.21 19.42
N ARG A 12 -1.23 16.52 20.50
CA ARG A 12 -1.78 15.17 20.42
C ARG A 12 -3.03 15.09 19.55
N SER A 13 -3.87 16.10 19.55
CA SER A 13 -5.06 16.21 18.70
C SER A 13 -4.70 16.20 17.20
N LEU A 14 -3.67 16.96 16.80
CA LEU A 14 -3.18 17.01 15.44
C LEU A 14 -2.54 15.68 15.04
N LEU A 15 -1.76 15.06 15.92
CA LEU A 15 -1.12 13.76 15.66
C LEU A 15 -2.16 12.65 15.44
N LEU A 16 -3.19 12.59 16.28
CA LEU A 16 -4.28 11.62 16.13
C LEU A 16 -5.10 11.87 14.86
N ALA A 17 -5.38 13.14 14.53
CA ALA A 17 -6.04 13.48 13.28
C ALA A 17 -5.22 13.04 12.07
N MET A 18 -3.90 13.28 12.06
CA MET A 18 -3.02 12.79 10.98
C MET A 18 -3.05 11.26 10.87
N ALA A 19 -3.07 10.52 11.99
CA ALA A 19 -3.15 9.06 11.98
C ALA A 19 -4.49 8.56 11.40
N ILE A 20 -5.61 9.16 11.80
CA ILE A 20 -6.96 8.82 11.30
C ILE A 20 -7.05 9.13 9.81
N ILE A 21 -6.66 10.35 9.40
CA ILE A 21 -6.70 10.77 8.00
C ILE A 21 -5.77 9.89 7.15
N ALA A 22 -4.59 9.50 7.67
CA ALA A 22 -3.69 8.59 6.98
C ALA A 22 -4.37 7.25 6.66
N GLY A 23 -5.07 6.67 7.63
CA GLY A 23 -5.82 5.45 7.44
C GLY A 23 -6.97 5.60 6.43
N LEU A 24 -7.77 6.64 6.56
CA LEU A 24 -8.93 6.89 5.69
C LEU A 24 -8.52 7.18 4.24
N THR A 25 -7.37 7.84 4.02
CA THR A 25 -6.92 8.18 2.66
C THR A 25 -6.24 7.01 1.94
N VAL A 26 -5.44 6.20 2.65
CA VAL A 26 -4.84 5.00 2.05
C VAL A 26 -5.88 3.93 1.73
N ALA A 27 -6.99 3.91 2.45
CA ALA A 27 -8.10 2.99 2.26
C ALA A 27 -8.64 2.99 0.81
N ASN A 28 -8.59 4.13 0.12
CA ASN A 28 -9.01 4.26 -1.28
C ASN A 28 -8.27 3.31 -2.24
N CYS A 29 -7.04 2.91 -1.90
CA CYS A 29 -6.26 1.98 -2.73
C CYS A 29 -6.72 0.52 -2.58
N TYR A 30 -7.53 0.22 -1.56
CA TYR A 30 -7.87 -1.14 -1.18
C TYR A 30 -9.38 -1.44 -1.19
N TYR A 31 -10.24 -0.42 -1.26
CA TYR A 31 -11.70 -0.61 -1.34
C TYR A 31 -12.15 -1.47 -2.51
N ASN A 32 -11.46 -1.41 -3.64
CA ASN A 32 -11.81 -2.17 -4.83
C ASN A 32 -11.65 -3.68 -4.68
N GLN A 33 -10.70 -4.16 -3.85
CA GLN A 33 -10.31 -5.57 -3.80
C GLN A 33 -11.48 -6.53 -3.46
N PRO A 34 -12.28 -6.31 -2.39
CA PRO A 34 -13.43 -7.15 -2.12
C PRO A 34 -14.56 -7.01 -3.16
N LEU A 35 -14.59 -5.89 -3.89
CA LEU A 35 -15.69 -5.53 -4.79
C LEU A 35 -15.48 -5.98 -6.23
N LEU A 36 -14.30 -6.52 -6.58
CA LEU A 36 -13.93 -6.82 -7.98
C LEU A 36 -14.92 -7.75 -8.67
N GLU A 37 -15.43 -8.77 -7.99
CA GLU A 37 -16.41 -9.69 -8.56
C GLU A 37 -17.76 -9.02 -8.79
N MET A 38 -18.21 -8.18 -7.86
CA MET A 38 -19.45 -7.39 -8.01
C MET A 38 -19.35 -6.42 -9.17
N ILE A 39 -18.21 -5.70 -9.29
CA ILE A 39 -17.94 -4.76 -10.39
C ILE A 39 -17.94 -5.52 -11.72
N ARG A 40 -17.28 -6.68 -11.77
CA ARG A 40 -17.22 -7.55 -12.94
C ARG A 40 -18.64 -7.91 -13.43
N HIS A 41 -19.47 -8.36 -12.51
CA HIS A 41 -20.83 -8.81 -12.83
C HIS A 41 -21.71 -7.64 -13.27
N ASP A 42 -21.70 -6.53 -12.54
CA ASP A 42 -22.53 -5.36 -12.81
C ASP A 42 -22.18 -4.66 -14.13
N MET A 43 -20.87 -4.59 -14.46
CA MET A 43 -20.39 -3.96 -15.69
C MET A 43 -20.30 -4.92 -16.89
N GLY A 44 -20.54 -6.22 -16.69
CA GLY A 44 -20.47 -7.23 -17.75
C GLY A 44 -19.07 -7.41 -18.36
N VAL A 45 -18.02 -7.25 -17.54
CA VAL A 45 -16.61 -7.33 -17.99
C VAL A 45 -15.96 -8.63 -17.55
N SER A 46 -14.80 -8.95 -18.16
CA SER A 46 -14.02 -10.11 -17.78
C SER A 46 -13.35 -9.92 -16.40
N GLN A 47 -12.94 -11.02 -15.76
CA GLN A 47 -12.20 -10.98 -14.49
C GLN A 47 -10.86 -10.24 -14.64
N HIS A 48 -10.20 -10.37 -15.78
CA HIS A 48 -8.99 -9.64 -16.09
C HIS A 48 -9.24 -8.11 -16.12
N GLU A 49 -10.29 -7.67 -16.82
CA GLU A 49 -10.66 -6.25 -16.89
C GLU A 49 -11.03 -5.68 -15.51
N ALA A 50 -11.75 -6.43 -14.69
CA ALA A 50 -12.04 -6.03 -13.31
C ALA A 50 -10.75 -5.94 -12.47
N ASN A 51 -9.83 -6.91 -12.60
CA ASN A 51 -8.56 -6.92 -11.88
C ASN A 51 -7.66 -5.73 -12.27
N LEU A 52 -7.73 -5.23 -13.51
CA LEU A 52 -7.00 -4.03 -13.94
C LEU A 52 -7.34 -2.79 -13.10
N ILE A 53 -8.51 -2.73 -12.46
CA ILE A 53 -8.85 -1.65 -11.53
C ILE A 53 -7.83 -1.58 -10.39
N THR A 54 -7.49 -2.72 -9.80
CA THR A 54 -6.46 -2.78 -8.74
C THR A 54 -5.07 -2.46 -9.29
N VAL A 55 -4.74 -2.97 -10.48
CA VAL A 55 -3.45 -2.71 -11.14
C VAL A 55 -3.24 -1.20 -11.34
N VAL A 56 -4.20 -0.52 -11.97
CA VAL A 56 -4.08 0.91 -12.28
C VAL A 56 -4.13 1.78 -11.02
N THR A 57 -4.88 1.37 -9.99
CA THR A 57 -4.89 2.07 -8.69
C THR A 57 -3.50 2.04 -8.06
N GLN A 58 -2.81 0.90 -8.09
CA GLN A 58 -1.45 0.77 -7.55
C GLN A 58 -0.41 1.50 -8.39
N ILE A 59 -0.53 1.47 -9.72
CA ILE A 59 0.30 2.29 -10.63
C ILE A 59 0.09 3.76 -10.29
N GLY A 60 -1.16 4.19 -10.11
CA GLY A 60 -1.49 5.54 -9.69
C GLY A 60 -0.77 5.92 -8.39
N TYR A 61 -0.86 5.07 -7.38
CA TYR A 61 -0.18 5.29 -6.11
C TYR A 61 1.34 5.40 -6.27
N ALA A 62 1.95 4.53 -7.09
CA ALA A 62 3.39 4.60 -7.41
C ALA A 62 3.75 5.93 -8.10
N LEU A 63 2.93 6.40 -9.05
CA LEU A 63 3.10 7.71 -9.70
C LEU A 63 2.97 8.85 -8.69
N GLY A 64 1.98 8.78 -7.79
CA GLY A 64 1.82 9.74 -6.71
C GLY A 64 3.04 9.81 -5.79
N LEU A 65 3.61 8.66 -5.41
CA LEU A 65 4.85 8.58 -4.63
C LEU A 65 6.02 9.22 -5.38
N CYS A 66 6.15 8.92 -6.66
CA CYS A 66 7.26 9.41 -7.49
C CYS A 66 7.18 10.92 -7.74
N PHE A 67 5.98 11.43 -8.03
CA PHE A 67 5.81 12.81 -8.52
C PHE A 67 5.19 13.76 -7.49
N LEU A 68 4.21 13.34 -6.69
CA LEU A 68 3.53 14.23 -5.75
C LEU A 68 4.27 14.39 -4.42
N ILE A 69 4.89 13.32 -3.90
CA ILE A 69 5.61 13.40 -2.62
C ILE A 69 6.78 14.39 -2.68
N PRO A 70 7.64 14.38 -3.71
CA PRO A 70 8.70 15.38 -3.82
C PRO A 70 8.21 16.83 -3.92
N MET A 71 7.00 17.08 -4.46
CA MET A 71 6.41 18.42 -4.48
C MET A 71 6.20 18.99 -3.07
N GLY A 72 6.03 18.14 -2.06
CA GLY A 72 5.88 18.55 -0.65
C GLY A 72 7.14 19.19 -0.04
N ASP A 73 8.29 19.04 -0.68
CA ASP A 73 9.53 19.73 -0.29
C ASP A 73 9.61 21.14 -0.90
N LEU A 74 8.87 21.42 -1.97
CA LEU A 74 8.86 22.71 -2.71
C LEU A 74 7.64 23.58 -2.40
N TYR A 75 6.49 22.96 -2.19
CA TYR A 75 5.22 23.65 -1.98
C TYR A 75 4.64 23.37 -0.61
N SER A 76 3.67 24.18 -0.18
CA SER A 76 2.97 23.96 1.08
C SER A 76 2.31 22.57 1.12
N ARG A 77 2.78 21.71 2.01
CA ARG A 77 2.26 20.33 2.20
C ARG A 77 0.76 20.32 2.44
N ARG A 78 0.23 21.30 3.20
CA ARG A 78 -1.22 21.44 3.43
C ARG A 78 -1.98 21.64 2.12
N ARG A 79 -1.50 22.50 1.21
CA ARG A 79 -2.17 22.75 -0.09
C ARG A 79 -2.18 21.51 -0.96
N ILE A 80 -1.07 20.77 -1.01
CA ILE A 80 -0.97 19.53 -1.78
C ILE A 80 -1.93 18.47 -1.21
N ILE A 81 -1.96 18.29 0.10
CA ILE A 81 -2.85 17.33 0.78
C ILE A 81 -4.32 17.66 0.48
N VAL A 82 -4.74 18.92 0.61
CA VAL A 82 -6.11 19.34 0.32
C VAL A 82 -6.45 19.14 -1.16
N ALA A 83 -5.57 19.50 -2.08
CA ALA A 83 -5.77 19.27 -3.52
C ALA A 83 -5.92 17.77 -3.83
N ASN A 84 -5.06 16.92 -3.26
CA ASN A 84 -5.15 15.47 -3.43
C ASN A 84 -6.49 14.91 -2.89
N MET A 85 -6.96 15.37 -1.72
CA MET A 85 -8.25 14.95 -1.17
C MET A 85 -9.42 15.38 -2.08
N THR A 86 -9.35 16.60 -2.63
CA THR A 86 -10.38 17.10 -3.57
C THR A 86 -10.43 16.23 -4.82
N VAL A 87 -9.28 15.97 -5.44
CA VAL A 87 -9.21 15.10 -6.63
C VAL A 87 -9.66 13.68 -6.30
N ALA A 88 -9.23 13.13 -5.16
CA ALA A 88 -9.65 11.79 -4.73
C ALA A 88 -11.17 11.69 -4.54
N ALA A 89 -11.80 12.71 -3.94
CA ALA A 89 -13.27 12.76 -3.80
C ALA A 89 -13.97 12.78 -5.15
N ILE A 90 -13.51 13.62 -6.10
CA ILE A 90 -14.06 13.70 -7.45
C ILE A 90 -13.90 12.36 -8.18
N MET A 91 -12.74 11.74 -8.11
CA MET A 91 -12.49 10.45 -8.77
C MET A 91 -13.34 9.33 -8.16
N ALA A 92 -13.54 9.32 -6.85
CA ALA A 92 -14.43 8.36 -6.20
C ALA A 92 -15.88 8.53 -6.68
N ILE A 93 -16.39 9.77 -6.83
CA ILE A 93 -17.71 10.04 -7.42
C ILE A 93 -17.77 9.54 -8.87
N ILE A 94 -16.74 9.82 -9.68
CA ILE A 94 -16.68 9.36 -11.07
C ILE A 94 -16.73 7.83 -11.14
N ILE A 95 -16.02 7.12 -10.28
CA ILE A 95 -16.08 5.65 -10.19
C ILE A 95 -17.51 5.20 -9.86
N ALA A 96 -18.14 5.83 -8.85
CA ALA A 96 -19.48 5.47 -8.40
C ALA A 96 -20.57 5.61 -9.50
N VAL A 97 -20.43 6.62 -10.36
CA VAL A 97 -21.42 6.87 -11.44
C VAL A 97 -21.01 6.28 -12.79
N ALA A 98 -19.84 5.65 -12.88
CA ALA A 98 -19.34 5.12 -14.14
C ALA A 98 -20.18 3.94 -14.66
N HIS A 99 -20.45 3.95 -15.97
CA HIS A 99 -21.12 2.85 -16.69
C HIS A 99 -20.16 2.09 -17.63
N LYS A 100 -18.89 2.54 -17.76
CA LYS A 100 -17.88 1.92 -18.61
C LYS A 100 -16.59 1.70 -17.83
N VAL A 101 -16.03 0.50 -17.93
CA VAL A 101 -14.84 0.09 -17.14
C VAL A 101 -13.63 0.98 -17.39
N TRP A 102 -13.42 1.48 -18.61
CA TRP A 102 -12.29 2.36 -18.92
C TRP A 102 -12.35 3.71 -18.16
N ILE A 103 -13.58 4.20 -17.82
CA ILE A 103 -13.75 5.38 -16.95
C ILE A 103 -13.30 5.01 -15.53
N VAL A 104 -13.68 3.82 -15.06
CA VAL A 104 -13.26 3.32 -13.74
C VAL A 104 -11.74 3.20 -13.68
N TRP A 105 -11.09 2.66 -14.73
CA TRP A 105 -9.61 2.60 -14.77
C TRP A 105 -8.96 3.98 -14.69
N GLY A 106 -9.39 4.93 -15.52
CA GLY A 106 -8.84 6.29 -15.51
C GLY A 106 -9.02 7.00 -14.17
N ALA A 107 -10.22 6.90 -13.58
CA ALA A 107 -10.51 7.48 -12.28
C ALA A 107 -9.75 6.77 -11.15
N SER A 108 -9.60 5.45 -11.21
CA SER A 108 -8.83 4.66 -10.23
C SER A 108 -7.34 4.99 -10.26
N LEU A 109 -6.77 5.26 -11.44
CA LEU A 109 -5.38 5.72 -11.57
C LEU A 109 -5.16 7.03 -10.80
N LEU A 110 -6.03 8.01 -11.01
CA LEU A 110 -5.95 9.31 -10.34
C LEU A 110 -6.30 9.22 -8.84
N LEU A 111 -7.29 8.40 -8.48
CA LEU A 111 -7.62 8.11 -7.08
C LEU A 111 -6.42 7.52 -6.34
N GLY A 112 -5.74 6.54 -6.95
CA GLY A 112 -4.52 5.96 -6.43
C GLY A 112 -3.41 7.01 -6.26
N ALA A 113 -3.15 7.82 -7.30
CA ALA A 113 -2.13 8.86 -7.26
C ALA A 113 -2.36 9.88 -6.14
N CYS A 114 -3.61 10.27 -5.91
CA CYS A 114 -3.97 11.23 -4.87
C CYS A 114 -4.07 10.63 -3.45
N SER A 115 -4.02 9.29 -3.31
CA SER A 115 -4.12 8.61 -2.01
C SER A 115 -2.78 8.50 -1.26
N VAL A 116 -1.69 9.09 -1.76
CA VAL A 116 -0.35 9.08 -1.13
C VAL A 116 -0.23 10.00 0.09
N ILE A 117 -1.31 10.57 0.57
CA ILE A 117 -1.38 11.54 1.67
C ILE A 117 -0.66 11.08 2.95
N PRO A 118 -0.74 9.81 3.38
CA PRO A 118 -0.02 9.34 4.57
C PRO A 118 1.49 9.55 4.50
N GLN A 119 2.05 9.53 3.30
CA GLN A 119 3.49 9.71 3.08
C GLN A 119 3.94 11.16 3.33
N PHE A 120 3.02 12.12 3.39
CA PHE A 120 3.31 13.48 3.89
C PHE A 120 3.25 13.55 5.42
N PHE A 121 2.34 12.81 6.06
CA PHE A 121 2.14 12.89 7.50
C PHE A 121 3.25 12.24 8.31
N ILE A 122 3.81 11.12 7.85
CA ILE A 122 4.90 10.42 8.54
C ILE A 122 6.14 11.33 8.73
N PRO A 123 6.67 12.00 7.68
CA PRO A 123 7.75 12.96 7.84
C PRO A 123 7.38 14.17 8.69
N ILE A 124 6.14 14.69 8.59
CA ILE A 124 5.66 15.80 9.43
C ILE A 124 5.70 15.38 10.90
N ALA A 125 5.20 14.19 11.24
CA ALA A 125 5.26 13.67 12.60
C ALA A 125 6.71 13.55 13.09
N GLY A 126 7.66 13.16 12.24
CA GLY A 126 9.08 13.10 12.60
C GLY A 126 9.71 14.48 12.79
N GLN A 127 9.49 15.41 11.85
CA GLN A 127 10.16 16.72 11.80
C GLN A 127 9.75 17.66 12.94
N TYR A 128 8.48 17.61 13.33
CA TYR A 128 7.93 18.58 14.31
C TYR A 128 7.77 18.00 15.72
N SER A 129 8.05 16.73 15.94
CA SER A 129 8.07 16.12 17.28
C SER A 129 9.38 16.43 18.02
N GLU A 130 9.28 16.52 19.35
CA GLU A 130 10.48 16.52 20.21
C GLU A 130 11.31 15.28 19.93
N GLU A 131 12.65 15.40 20.01
CA GLU A 131 13.61 14.34 19.67
C GLU A 131 13.28 12.98 20.35
N LYS A 132 12.98 13.02 21.64
CA LYS A 132 12.62 11.83 22.44
C LYS A 132 11.32 11.15 22.03
N HIS A 133 10.42 11.85 21.29
CA HIS A 133 9.10 11.36 20.89
C HIS A 133 8.96 11.09 19.38
N LYS A 134 9.97 11.41 18.57
CA LYS A 134 9.92 11.27 17.09
C LYS A 134 9.47 9.88 16.62
N SER A 135 10.18 8.85 17.06
CA SER A 135 9.86 7.46 16.65
C SER A 135 8.47 7.04 17.09
N ARG A 136 8.06 7.43 18.30
CA ARG A 136 6.71 7.13 18.82
C ARG A 136 5.63 7.79 17.97
N ASN A 137 5.77 9.08 17.65
CA ASN A 137 4.78 9.86 16.94
C ASN A 137 4.66 9.42 15.45
N MET A 138 5.79 9.13 14.82
CA MET A 138 5.80 8.49 13.48
C MET A 138 5.08 7.13 13.53
N GLY A 139 5.32 6.34 14.57
CA GLY A 139 4.67 5.05 14.79
C GLY A 139 3.15 5.16 14.94
N ILE A 140 2.64 6.20 15.59
CA ILE A 140 1.19 6.46 15.71
C ILE A 140 0.56 6.71 14.33
N VAL A 141 1.18 7.53 13.49
CA VAL A 141 0.69 7.78 12.12
C VAL A 141 0.75 6.52 11.27
N LEU A 142 1.85 5.76 11.37
CA LEU A 142 2.00 4.49 10.66
C LEU A 142 0.96 3.45 11.12
N SER A 143 0.66 3.38 12.41
CA SER A 143 -0.39 2.51 12.94
C SER A 143 -1.76 2.88 12.38
N GLY A 144 -2.07 4.18 12.27
CA GLY A 144 -3.28 4.66 11.62
C GLY A 144 -3.36 4.21 10.15
N LEU A 145 -2.26 4.34 9.41
CA LEU A 145 -2.16 3.87 8.02
C LEU A 145 -2.43 2.37 7.92
N LEU A 146 -1.75 1.54 8.71
CA LEU A 146 -1.93 0.08 8.69
C LEU A 146 -3.36 -0.32 9.07
N THR A 147 -3.92 0.31 10.11
CA THR A 147 -5.32 0.09 10.49
C THR A 147 -6.27 0.44 9.34
N GLY A 148 -6.02 1.53 8.62
CA GLY A 148 -6.82 1.93 7.46
C GLY A 148 -6.77 0.91 6.33
N ILE A 149 -5.61 0.34 6.02
CA ILE A 149 -5.46 -0.73 5.02
C ILE A 149 -6.30 -1.95 5.40
N LEU A 150 -6.26 -2.37 6.65
CA LEU A 150 -7.02 -3.53 7.13
C LEU A 150 -8.51 -3.25 7.17
N ALA A 151 -8.90 -2.13 7.79
CA ALA A 151 -10.29 -1.73 7.92
C ALA A 151 -10.96 -1.49 6.55
N SER A 152 -10.21 -1.01 5.55
CA SER A 152 -10.76 -0.76 4.22
C SER A 152 -11.35 -2.00 3.56
N ARG A 153 -10.67 -3.15 3.67
CA ARG A 153 -11.15 -4.41 3.11
C ARG A 153 -12.40 -4.90 3.83
N VAL A 154 -12.43 -4.80 5.16
CA VAL A 154 -13.59 -5.17 5.98
C VAL A 154 -14.77 -4.28 5.62
N VAL A 155 -14.59 -2.96 5.71
CA VAL A 155 -15.66 -2.00 5.45
C VAL A 155 -16.19 -2.13 4.02
N SER A 156 -15.31 -2.18 3.01
CA SER A 156 -15.76 -2.28 1.62
C SER A 156 -16.43 -3.61 1.32
N GLY A 157 -15.99 -4.71 1.95
CA GLY A 157 -16.64 -6.02 1.81
C GLY A 157 -18.09 -6.00 2.31
N PHE A 158 -18.30 -5.52 3.53
CA PHE A 158 -19.65 -5.44 4.10
C PHE A 158 -20.52 -4.39 3.43
N VAL A 159 -20.00 -3.19 3.15
CA VAL A 159 -20.74 -2.15 2.44
C VAL A 159 -21.13 -2.62 1.03
N GLY A 160 -20.20 -3.28 0.34
CA GLY A 160 -20.47 -3.86 -0.99
C GLY A 160 -21.63 -4.84 -0.95
N GLU A 161 -21.62 -5.77 0.01
CA GLU A 161 -22.69 -6.79 0.13
C GLU A 161 -24.05 -6.19 0.47
N TRP A 162 -24.10 -5.22 1.37
CA TRP A 162 -25.37 -4.69 1.87
C TRP A 162 -25.94 -3.55 1.05
N LEU A 163 -25.09 -2.69 0.49
CA LEU A 163 -25.53 -1.48 -0.22
C LEU A 163 -25.18 -1.51 -1.70
N GLY A 164 -24.05 -2.14 -2.06
CA GLY A 164 -23.52 -2.17 -3.41
C GLY A 164 -22.12 -1.55 -3.51
N TRP A 165 -21.42 -1.86 -4.60
CA TRP A 165 -20.05 -1.38 -4.82
C TRP A 165 -20.00 0.12 -5.14
N ARG A 166 -21.03 0.68 -5.78
CA ARG A 166 -21.11 2.10 -6.12
C ARG A 166 -21.25 2.97 -4.86
N GLU A 167 -22.07 2.52 -3.93
CA GLU A 167 -22.31 3.17 -2.65
C GLU A 167 -21.05 3.24 -1.81
N MET A 168 -20.20 2.23 -1.88
CA MET A 168 -18.88 2.28 -1.23
C MET A 168 -18.04 3.46 -1.75
N PHE A 169 -18.04 3.71 -3.05
CA PHE A 169 -17.28 4.84 -3.61
C PHE A 169 -17.93 6.20 -3.32
N PHE A 170 -19.26 6.29 -3.19
CA PHE A 170 -19.92 7.50 -2.67
C PHE A 170 -19.52 7.76 -1.21
N ILE A 171 -19.48 6.72 -0.36
CA ILE A 171 -19.00 6.83 1.02
C ILE A 171 -17.54 7.27 1.04
N ALA A 172 -16.70 6.70 0.20
CA ALA A 172 -15.29 7.10 0.07
C ALA A 172 -15.14 8.58 -0.29
N ALA A 173 -15.95 9.09 -1.23
CA ALA A 173 -15.96 10.50 -1.60
C ALA A 173 -16.37 11.39 -0.43
N LEU A 174 -17.43 11.03 0.30
CA LEU A 174 -17.86 11.76 1.48
C LEU A 174 -16.77 11.80 2.56
N VAL A 175 -16.12 10.66 2.82
CA VAL A 175 -15.00 10.58 3.77
C VAL A 175 -13.85 11.49 3.33
N MET A 176 -13.50 11.55 2.04
CA MET A 176 -12.45 12.45 1.54
C MET A 176 -12.82 13.92 1.73
N ILE A 177 -14.08 14.30 1.51
CA ILE A 177 -14.58 15.66 1.75
C ILE A 177 -14.48 16.01 3.25
N LEU A 178 -14.90 15.11 4.13
CA LEU A 178 -14.80 15.32 5.59
C LEU A 178 -13.34 15.44 6.04
N CYS A 179 -12.44 14.58 5.54
CA CYS A 179 -11.00 14.66 5.81
C CYS A 179 -10.41 15.98 5.29
N MET A 180 -10.85 16.46 4.14
CA MET A 180 -10.42 17.75 3.58
C MET A 180 -10.80 18.91 4.52
N PHE A 181 -12.05 18.99 4.97
CA PHE A 181 -12.49 20.02 5.92
C PHE A 181 -11.74 19.93 7.26
N LEU A 182 -11.53 18.71 7.76
CA LEU A 182 -10.78 18.48 8.99
C LEU A 182 -9.32 18.97 8.83
N THR A 183 -8.68 18.66 7.71
CA THR A 183 -7.32 19.10 7.38
C THR A 183 -7.24 20.63 7.31
N LEU A 184 -8.22 21.28 6.66
CA LEU A 184 -8.30 22.73 6.58
C LEU A 184 -8.47 23.39 7.97
N LYS A 185 -9.17 22.73 8.87
CA LYS A 185 -9.41 23.24 10.24
C LYS A 185 -8.21 23.05 11.18
N ILE A 186 -7.54 21.89 11.11
CA ILE A 186 -6.58 21.48 12.14
C ILE A 186 -5.14 21.69 11.68
N MET A 187 -4.83 21.44 10.39
CA MET A 187 -3.45 21.45 9.92
C MET A 187 -2.94 22.87 9.67
N PRO A 188 -1.87 23.30 10.35
CA PRO A 188 -1.26 24.60 10.10
C PRO A 188 -0.58 24.64 8.72
N GLN A 189 -0.29 25.84 8.24
CA GLN A 189 0.53 25.99 7.03
C GLN A 189 1.98 25.63 7.37
N ILE A 190 2.49 24.61 6.69
CA ILE A 190 3.88 24.16 6.80
C ILE A 190 4.60 24.73 5.60
N LYS A 191 5.59 25.60 5.85
CA LYS A 191 6.43 26.17 4.82
C LYS A 191 7.44 25.11 4.34
N SER A 192 7.75 25.15 3.06
CA SER A 192 8.82 24.37 2.46
C SER A 192 10.18 24.93 2.89
N ASN A 193 11.14 24.08 3.22
CA ASN A 193 12.50 24.47 3.57
C ASN A 193 13.51 24.15 2.46
N TYR A 194 13.08 23.60 1.33
CA TYR A 194 13.96 23.25 0.22
C TYR A 194 14.15 24.43 -0.72
N VAL A 195 15.43 24.79 -0.95
CA VAL A 195 15.82 25.81 -1.94
C VAL A 195 16.33 25.10 -3.19
N GLY A 196 15.48 24.98 -4.21
CA GLY A 196 15.84 24.30 -5.46
C GLY A 196 14.64 24.22 -6.44
N THR A 197 14.85 23.55 -7.56
CA THR A 197 13.82 23.33 -8.57
C THR A 197 13.28 21.90 -8.50
N TYR A 198 12.03 21.69 -8.93
CA TYR A 198 11.44 20.35 -9.03
C TYR A 198 12.27 19.42 -9.92
N LYS A 199 12.77 19.95 -11.06
CA LYS A 199 13.68 19.20 -11.96
C LYS A 199 14.95 18.74 -11.25
N GLY A 200 15.58 19.61 -10.45
CA GLY A 200 16.78 19.27 -9.67
C GLY A 200 16.50 18.17 -8.64
N LEU A 201 15.32 18.21 -8.00
CA LEU A 201 14.90 17.19 -7.06
C LEU A 201 14.71 15.83 -7.76
N MET A 202 14.02 15.79 -8.90
CA MET A 202 13.81 14.57 -9.69
C MET A 202 15.13 13.98 -10.22
N VAL A 203 16.03 14.84 -10.72
CA VAL A 203 17.38 14.42 -11.13
C VAL A 203 18.15 13.80 -9.96
N SER A 204 18.00 14.36 -8.75
CA SER A 204 18.63 13.79 -7.55
C SER A 204 18.10 12.40 -7.21
N VAL A 205 16.78 12.18 -7.30
CA VAL A 205 16.15 10.86 -7.10
C VAL A 205 16.70 9.86 -8.12
N PHE A 206 16.74 10.26 -9.41
CA PHE A 206 17.27 9.42 -10.48
C PHE A 206 18.76 9.07 -10.28
N ASN A 207 19.57 10.03 -9.86
CA ASN A 207 21.00 9.80 -9.58
C ASN A 207 21.20 8.82 -8.42
N ILE A 208 20.38 8.88 -7.37
CA ILE A 208 20.41 7.90 -6.27
C ILE A 208 20.13 6.50 -6.81
N VAL A 209 19.08 6.32 -7.63
CA VAL A 209 18.75 5.03 -8.24
C VAL A 209 19.90 4.53 -9.11
N LYS A 210 20.51 5.39 -9.93
CA LYS A 210 21.58 5.03 -10.85
C LYS A 210 22.86 4.60 -10.10
N ASN A 211 23.24 5.34 -9.07
CA ASN A 211 24.54 5.21 -8.43
C ASN A 211 24.55 4.30 -7.20
N ASN A 212 23.38 3.94 -6.64
CA ASN A 212 23.32 3.11 -5.43
C ASN A 212 22.71 1.72 -5.71
N GLY A 213 23.59 0.73 -5.86
CA GLY A 213 23.18 -0.67 -6.11
C GLY A 213 22.43 -1.30 -4.94
N ARG A 214 22.75 -0.90 -3.69
CA ARG A 214 22.10 -1.46 -2.49
C ARG A 214 20.64 -1.00 -2.39
N ILE A 215 20.36 0.27 -2.66
CA ILE A 215 18.97 0.79 -2.69
C ILE A 215 18.14 0.05 -3.74
N ARG A 216 18.69 -0.13 -4.96
CA ARG A 216 18.03 -0.94 -5.99
C ARG A 216 17.75 -2.37 -5.52
N LEU A 217 18.72 -3.01 -4.89
CA LEU A 217 18.59 -4.37 -4.37
C LEU A 217 17.46 -4.48 -3.34
N TYR A 218 17.45 -3.59 -2.36
CA TYR A 218 16.41 -3.59 -1.31
C TYR A 218 15.02 -3.32 -1.90
N ALA A 219 14.91 -2.34 -2.79
CA ALA A 219 13.64 -1.97 -3.39
C ALA A 219 13.08 -3.08 -4.30
N VAL A 220 13.91 -3.68 -5.18
CA VAL A 220 13.48 -4.75 -6.09
C VAL A 220 13.10 -6.03 -5.33
N ARG A 221 13.85 -6.39 -4.30
CA ARG A 221 13.56 -7.54 -3.46
C ARG A 221 12.19 -7.41 -2.79
N ALA A 222 11.91 -6.25 -2.19
CA ALA A 222 10.63 -5.97 -1.58
C ALA A 222 9.49 -5.86 -2.61
N ALA A 223 9.76 -5.36 -3.81
CA ALA A 223 8.79 -5.26 -4.90
C ALA A 223 8.25 -6.64 -5.33
N PHE A 224 9.11 -7.62 -5.52
CA PHE A 224 8.68 -8.99 -5.84
C PHE A 224 7.90 -9.64 -4.70
N SER A 225 8.30 -9.41 -3.46
CA SER A 225 7.56 -9.89 -2.28
C SER A 225 6.17 -9.26 -2.18
N PHE A 226 6.05 -7.95 -2.43
CA PHE A 226 4.75 -7.28 -2.45
C PHE A 226 3.89 -7.73 -3.62
N GLY A 227 4.47 -7.94 -4.80
CA GLY A 227 3.78 -8.53 -5.95
C GLY A 227 3.23 -9.91 -5.64
N SER A 228 4.00 -10.74 -4.93
CA SER A 228 3.56 -12.05 -4.44
C SER A 228 2.34 -11.93 -3.52
N MET A 229 2.36 -11.04 -2.54
CA MET A 229 1.22 -10.83 -1.64
C MET A 229 0.01 -10.24 -2.38
N MET A 230 0.23 -9.30 -3.29
CA MET A 230 -0.86 -8.70 -4.06
C MET A 230 -1.56 -9.70 -4.98
N ALA A 231 -0.89 -10.75 -5.43
CA ALA A 231 -1.48 -11.82 -6.23
C ALA A 231 -2.66 -12.50 -5.52
N ILE A 232 -2.53 -12.81 -4.21
CA ILE A 232 -3.64 -13.41 -3.45
C ILE A 232 -4.79 -12.43 -3.26
N TRP A 233 -4.51 -11.19 -2.83
CA TRP A 233 -5.55 -10.21 -2.52
C TRP A 233 -6.34 -9.74 -3.73
N SER A 234 -5.72 -9.67 -4.91
CA SER A 234 -6.39 -9.24 -6.15
C SER A 234 -7.31 -10.29 -6.76
N CYS A 235 -7.08 -11.58 -6.49
CA CYS A 235 -7.86 -12.67 -7.02
C CYS A 235 -8.78 -13.34 -5.98
N LEU A 236 -8.69 -12.94 -4.70
CA LEU A 236 -9.43 -13.55 -3.60
C LEU A 236 -10.96 -13.43 -3.79
N ALA A 237 -11.45 -12.28 -4.28
CA ALA A 237 -12.87 -12.09 -4.56
C ALA A 237 -13.37 -13.08 -5.62
N PHE A 238 -12.61 -13.31 -6.68
CA PHE A 238 -12.96 -14.28 -7.72
C PHE A 238 -12.90 -15.71 -7.19
N ARG A 239 -11.93 -16.03 -6.31
CA ARG A 239 -11.82 -17.36 -5.69
C ARG A 239 -13.01 -17.68 -4.79
N LEU A 240 -13.42 -16.72 -3.96
CA LEU A 240 -14.53 -16.91 -3.03
C LEU A 240 -15.90 -16.94 -3.71
N ALA A 241 -16.03 -16.30 -4.88
CA ALA A 241 -17.27 -16.36 -5.66
C ALA A 241 -17.52 -17.73 -6.34
N GLN A 242 -16.47 -18.58 -6.44
CA GLN A 242 -16.55 -19.89 -7.08
C GLN A 242 -16.69 -21.04 -6.06
N ALA A 243 -16.95 -22.25 -6.58
CA ALA A 243 -16.95 -23.47 -5.78
C ALA A 243 -15.61 -23.65 -5.06
N PRO A 244 -15.59 -24.17 -3.84
CA PRO A 244 -16.73 -24.61 -3.02
C PRO A 244 -17.38 -23.52 -2.17
N PHE A 245 -16.91 -22.25 -2.25
CA PHE A 245 -17.27 -21.20 -1.30
C PHE A 245 -18.61 -20.51 -1.61
N PHE A 246 -18.83 -20.10 -2.87
CA PHE A 246 -20.01 -19.32 -3.32
C PHE A 246 -20.33 -18.15 -2.38
N SER A 247 -19.30 -17.41 -1.95
CA SER A 247 -19.37 -16.35 -0.94
C SER A 247 -19.26 -14.98 -1.58
N GLY A 248 -19.94 -13.99 -0.99
CA GLY A 248 -19.91 -12.60 -1.42
C GLY A 248 -18.71 -11.80 -0.94
N SER A 249 -18.77 -10.49 -1.16
CA SER A 249 -17.69 -9.55 -0.81
C SER A 249 -17.47 -9.44 0.70
N GLU A 250 -18.47 -9.69 1.53
CA GLU A 250 -18.37 -9.72 2.99
C GLU A 250 -17.33 -10.73 3.49
N MET A 251 -17.25 -11.90 2.83
CA MET A 251 -16.29 -12.93 3.20
C MET A 251 -14.85 -12.51 2.85
N VAL A 252 -14.65 -11.84 1.72
CA VAL A 252 -13.35 -11.22 1.37
C VAL A 252 -12.96 -10.20 2.43
N GLY A 253 -13.92 -9.36 2.86
CA GLY A 253 -13.74 -8.40 3.93
C GLY A 253 -13.36 -9.07 5.26
N THR A 254 -14.07 -10.15 5.63
CA THR A 254 -13.79 -10.93 6.84
C THR A 254 -12.38 -11.51 6.83
N LEU A 255 -11.94 -12.09 5.70
CA LEU A 255 -10.55 -12.54 5.53
C LEU A 255 -9.54 -11.37 5.60
N GLY A 256 -9.98 -10.14 5.31
CA GLY A 256 -9.18 -8.93 5.54
C GLY A 256 -8.70 -8.77 6.98
N MET A 257 -9.47 -9.29 7.96
CA MET A 257 -9.06 -9.29 9.38
C MET A 257 -7.80 -10.13 9.64
N CYS A 258 -7.51 -11.13 8.80
CA CYS A 258 -6.28 -11.92 8.91
C CYS A 258 -5.02 -11.06 8.78
N GLY A 259 -5.09 -9.93 8.05
CA GLY A 259 -4.00 -8.96 7.94
C GLY A 259 -3.60 -8.33 9.28
N ILE A 260 -4.44 -8.40 10.33
CA ILE A 260 -4.10 -7.99 11.70
C ILE A 260 -2.87 -8.78 12.18
N ALA A 261 -2.77 -10.06 11.84
CA ALA A 261 -1.60 -10.87 12.19
C ALA A 261 -0.30 -10.31 11.58
N GLY A 262 -0.34 -9.86 10.32
CA GLY A 262 0.79 -9.17 9.68
C GLY A 262 1.14 -7.86 10.38
N ALA A 263 0.15 -7.05 10.73
CA ALA A 263 0.36 -5.78 11.44
C ALA A 263 0.96 -5.99 12.85
N LEU A 264 0.50 -7.01 13.58
CA LEU A 264 1.08 -7.39 14.87
C LEU A 264 2.51 -7.93 14.74
N ALA A 265 2.77 -8.75 13.72
CA ALA A 265 4.10 -9.25 13.41
C ALA A 265 5.10 -8.12 13.12
N ALA A 266 4.66 -7.02 12.50
CA ALA A 266 5.52 -5.88 12.16
C ALA A 266 6.28 -5.34 13.38
N SER A 267 5.65 -5.29 14.55
CA SER A 267 6.27 -4.81 15.79
C SER A 267 7.39 -5.74 16.29
N GLY A 268 7.23 -7.05 16.14
CA GLY A 268 8.25 -8.05 16.46
C GLY A 268 9.36 -8.09 15.42
N VAL A 269 9.01 -8.01 14.14
CA VAL A 269 9.97 -7.99 13.03
C VAL A 269 10.98 -6.85 13.17
N GLY A 270 10.55 -5.65 13.55
CA GLY A 270 11.47 -4.51 13.74
C GLY A 270 12.59 -4.79 14.76
N LYS A 271 12.29 -5.53 15.85
CA LYS A 271 13.29 -5.96 16.83
C LYS A 271 14.22 -7.05 16.26
N LEU A 272 13.65 -8.01 15.53
CA LEU A 272 14.40 -9.11 14.93
C LEU A 272 15.34 -8.65 13.80
N VAL A 273 14.96 -7.62 13.03
CA VAL A 273 15.85 -7.03 12.00
C VAL A 273 17.15 -6.55 12.60
N ASN A 274 17.11 -5.92 13.78
CA ASN A 274 18.33 -5.45 14.47
C ASN A 274 19.23 -6.59 14.95
N GLN A 275 18.65 -7.77 15.25
CA GLN A 275 19.42 -8.93 15.73
C GLN A 275 19.93 -9.82 14.59
N TRP A 276 19.08 -10.08 13.58
CA TRP A 276 19.37 -11.05 12.52
C TRP A 276 19.86 -10.43 11.23
N GLY A 277 19.70 -9.12 11.09
CA GLY A 277 20.07 -8.36 9.90
C GLY A 277 19.09 -8.52 8.73
N ILE A 278 19.20 -7.60 7.78
CA ILE A 278 18.28 -7.45 6.63
C ILE A 278 18.21 -8.71 5.79
N ARG A 279 19.37 -9.34 5.52
CA ARG A 279 19.45 -10.51 4.65
C ARG A 279 18.72 -11.73 5.20
N LYS A 280 18.96 -12.09 6.47
CA LYS A 280 18.31 -13.24 7.11
C LYS A 280 16.81 -13.03 7.20
N MET A 281 16.38 -11.81 7.56
CA MET A 281 14.95 -11.47 7.59
C MET A 281 14.30 -11.56 6.21
N SER A 282 15.00 -11.16 5.15
CA SER A 282 14.49 -11.29 3.78
C SER A 282 14.38 -12.74 3.32
N ILE A 283 15.35 -13.61 3.68
CA ILE A 283 15.27 -15.06 3.41
C ILE A 283 14.08 -15.65 4.15
N TYR A 284 13.96 -15.37 5.44
CA TYR A 284 12.88 -15.91 6.28
C TYR A 284 11.50 -15.50 5.74
N GLY A 285 11.33 -14.21 5.40
CA GLY A 285 10.08 -13.70 4.84
C GLY A 285 9.73 -14.34 3.49
N ALA A 286 10.70 -14.51 2.58
CA ALA A 286 10.48 -15.17 1.30
C ALA A 286 10.13 -16.66 1.47
N CYS A 287 10.78 -17.37 2.39
CA CYS A 287 10.43 -18.75 2.73
C CYS A 287 9.02 -18.86 3.30
N LEU A 288 8.60 -17.94 4.18
CA LEU A 288 7.22 -17.90 4.68
C LEU A 288 6.21 -17.71 3.54
N GLN A 289 6.51 -16.82 2.59
CA GLN A 289 5.65 -16.63 1.41
C GLN A 289 5.56 -17.89 0.54
N LEU A 290 6.66 -18.62 0.36
CA LEU A 290 6.65 -19.89 -0.38
C LEU A 290 5.80 -20.95 0.34
N VAL A 291 5.92 -21.05 1.65
CA VAL A 291 5.05 -21.94 2.47
C VAL A 291 3.59 -21.51 2.34
N ALA A 292 3.30 -20.19 2.38
CA ALA A 292 1.96 -19.66 2.20
C ALA A 292 1.35 -20.10 0.86
N TRP A 293 2.12 -20.01 -0.23
CA TRP A 293 1.66 -20.43 -1.56
C TRP A 293 1.48 -21.93 -1.68
N SER A 294 2.31 -22.72 -1.01
CA SER A 294 2.11 -24.17 -0.90
C SER A 294 0.81 -24.50 -0.17
N VAL A 295 0.50 -23.80 0.92
CA VAL A 295 -0.77 -23.94 1.64
C VAL A 295 -1.94 -23.50 0.77
N ALA A 296 -1.83 -22.37 0.08
CA ALA A 296 -2.86 -21.84 -0.83
C ALA A 296 -3.16 -22.81 -1.99
N TYR A 297 -2.14 -23.51 -2.49
CA TYR A 297 -2.29 -24.51 -3.54
C TYR A 297 -2.95 -25.79 -3.04
N LEU A 298 -2.50 -26.32 -1.89
CA LEU A 298 -2.95 -27.63 -1.37
C LEU A 298 -4.31 -27.53 -0.65
N PHE A 299 -4.57 -26.43 0.05
CA PHE A 299 -5.73 -26.24 0.93
C PHE A 299 -6.57 -25.00 0.56
N GLY A 300 -6.35 -24.40 -0.61
CA GLY A 300 -7.07 -23.22 -1.07
C GLY A 300 -8.56 -23.45 -1.39
N ASP A 301 -9.05 -24.68 -1.27
CA ASP A 301 -10.46 -25.06 -1.34
C ASP A 301 -11.17 -25.02 0.03
N THR A 302 -10.44 -24.65 1.09
CA THR A 302 -10.97 -24.51 2.44
C THR A 302 -10.75 -23.10 2.98
N PHE A 303 -11.72 -22.59 3.78
CA PHE A 303 -11.54 -21.29 4.45
C PHE A 303 -10.30 -21.26 5.34
N MET A 304 -10.05 -22.34 6.08
CA MET A 304 -8.89 -22.43 6.98
C MET A 304 -7.58 -22.37 6.18
N GLY A 305 -7.51 -23.05 5.03
CA GLY A 305 -6.35 -22.98 4.14
C GLY A 305 -6.09 -21.56 3.65
N LEU A 306 -7.13 -20.83 3.24
CA LEU A 306 -7.01 -19.43 2.82
C LEU A 306 -6.57 -18.54 3.99
N VAL A 307 -7.14 -18.70 5.19
CA VAL A 307 -6.74 -17.96 6.40
C VAL A 307 -5.26 -18.14 6.70
N VAL A 308 -4.80 -19.40 6.73
CA VAL A 308 -3.38 -19.72 7.03
C VAL A 308 -2.47 -19.14 5.93
N ALA A 309 -2.84 -19.28 4.65
CA ALA A 309 -2.06 -18.75 3.54
C ALA A 309 -1.95 -17.22 3.61
N ILE A 310 -3.05 -16.50 3.88
CA ILE A 310 -3.09 -15.04 4.00
C ILE A 310 -2.20 -14.59 5.18
N ILE A 311 -2.32 -15.21 6.34
CA ILE A 311 -1.49 -14.86 7.51
C ILE A 311 -0.01 -15.05 7.19
N LEU A 312 0.37 -16.18 6.61
CA LEU A 312 1.76 -16.48 6.29
C LEU A 312 2.34 -15.53 5.22
N VAL A 313 1.55 -15.22 4.18
CA VAL A 313 2.02 -14.29 3.12
C VAL A 313 2.18 -12.87 3.66
N ASP A 314 1.27 -12.41 4.53
CA ASP A 314 1.32 -11.08 5.11
C ASP A 314 2.48 -10.95 6.13
N VAL A 315 2.68 -11.95 7.00
CA VAL A 315 3.84 -11.98 7.93
C VAL A 315 5.15 -12.04 7.15
N GLY A 316 5.23 -12.87 6.12
CA GLY A 316 6.39 -12.96 5.23
C GLY A 316 6.71 -11.63 4.55
N LEU A 317 5.67 -10.92 4.08
CA LEU A 317 5.82 -9.58 3.53
C LEU A 317 6.38 -8.59 4.55
N GLN A 318 5.86 -8.56 5.78
CA GLN A 318 6.36 -7.63 6.81
C GLN A 318 7.85 -7.84 7.10
N CYS A 319 8.33 -9.10 7.11
CA CYS A 319 9.75 -9.41 7.26
C CYS A 319 10.59 -8.78 6.14
N LEU A 320 10.13 -8.88 4.90
CA LEU A 320 10.82 -8.32 3.73
C LEU A 320 10.68 -6.79 3.66
N GLN A 321 9.48 -6.27 3.80
CA GLN A 321 9.21 -4.83 3.66
C GLN A 321 10.00 -4.04 4.70
N LEU A 322 9.81 -4.32 6.00
CA LEU A 322 10.42 -3.52 7.06
C LEU A 322 11.94 -3.61 7.06
N SER A 323 12.52 -4.80 6.82
CA SER A 323 13.97 -4.95 6.77
C SER A 323 14.59 -4.20 5.59
N ASN A 324 14.02 -4.34 4.39
CA ASN A 324 14.57 -3.70 3.19
C ASN A 324 14.30 -2.19 3.16
N GLN A 325 13.15 -1.73 3.66
CA GLN A 325 12.85 -0.30 3.80
C GLN A 325 13.80 0.37 4.77
N SER A 326 14.07 -0.24 5.92
CA SER A 326 15.06 0.23 6.88
C SER A 326 16.46 0.30 6.25
N GLY A 327 16.85 -0.73 5.49
CA GLY A 327 18.11 -0.74 4.76
C GLY A 327 18.24 0.40 3.74
N CYS A 328 17.18 0.68 2.97
CA CYS A 328 17.16 1.81 2.04
C CYS A 328 17.34 3.16 2.73
N ILE A 329 16.66 3.36 3.87
CA ILE A 329 16.73 4.63 4.62
C ILE A 329 18.12 4.82 5.25
N GLN A 330 18.71 3.76 5.77
CA GLN A 330 20.02 3.79 6.42
C GLN A 330 21.18 3.97 5.42
N GLU A 331 21.02 3.59 4.17
CA GLU A 331 22.06 3.70 3.14
C GLU A 331 22.41 5.15 2.80
N ILE A 332 21.43 6.07 2.84
CA ILE A 332 21.63 7.49 2.60
C ILE A 332 20.84 8.32 3.64
N PRO A 333 21.37 8.46 4.87
CA PRO A 333 20.68 9.17 5.95
C PRO A 333 20.35 10.64 5.60
N GLN A 334 21.24 11.30 4.81
CA GLN A 334 21.08 12.70 4.39
C GLN A 334 19.94 12.88 3.37
N ALA A 335 19.52 11.79 2.71
CA ALA A 335 18.47 11.79 1.69
C ALA A 335 17.42 10.70 1.97
N SER A 336 17.17 10.39 3.25
CA SER A 336 16.29 9.31 3.71
C SER A 336 14.89 9.36 3.09
N ASN A 337 14.30 10.56 2.94
CA ASN A 337 13.00 10.73 2.28
C ASN A 337 13.03 10.30 0.81
N ARG A 338 14.11 10.64 0.08
CA ARG A 338 14.28 10.24 -1.34
C ARG A 338 14.51 8.74 -1.46
N ALA A 339 15.33 8.16 -0.56
CA ALA A 339 15.53 6.70 -0.50
C ALA A 339 14.21 5.97 -0.23
N ASN A 340 13.40 6.46 0.71
CA ASN A 340 12.07 5.91 0.98
C ASN A 340 11.10 6.07 -0.20
N THR A 341 11.12 7.20 -0.90
CA THR A 341 10.32 7.40 -2.12
C THR A 341 10.69 6.38 -3.19
N ILE A 342 11.98 6.15 -3.45
CA ILE A 342 12.47 5.14 -4.40
C ILE A 342 11.97 3.75 -4.00
N PHE A 343 12.16 3.39 -2.72
CA PHE A 343 11.72 2.11 -2.19
C PHE A 343 10.23 1.89 -2.39
N MET A 344 9.40 2.81 -1.92
CA MET A 344 7.95 2.69 -1.97
C MET A 344 7.41 2.73 -3.41
N THR A 345 7.97 3.57 -4.29
CA THR A 345 7.59 3.60 -5.72
C THR A 345 7.87 2.24 -6.38
N THR A 346 9.07 1.69 -6.19
CA THR A 346 9.45 0.38 -6.75
C THR A 346 8.59 -0.74 -6.15
N TYR A 347 8.29 -0.67 -4.86
CA TYR A 347 7.41 -1.59 -4.13
C TYR A 347 6.01 -1.65 -4.75
N PHE A 348 5.35 -0.51 -4.99
CA PHE A 348 4.03 -0.46 -5.59
C PHE A 348 4.02 -0.84 -7.08
N ILE A 349 5.10 -0.57 -7.83
CA ILE A 349 5.27 -1.10 -9.19
C ILE A 349 5.31 -2.64 -9.16
N GLY A 350 6.03 -3.22 -8.19
CA GLY A 350 6.05 -4.67 -7.99
C GLY A 350 4.67 -5.24 -7.62
N GLY A 351 3.92 -4.54 -6.77
CA GLY A 351 2.54 -4.89 -6.45
C GLY A 351 1.63 -4.91 -7.68
N SER A 352 1.70 -3.85 -8.50
CA SER A 352 0.95 -3.74 -9.76
C SER A 352 1.31 -4.87 -10.72
N PHE A 353 2.61 -5.17 -10.86
CA PHE A 353 3.08 -6.26 -11.71
C PHE A 353 2.56 -7.62 -11.23
N GLY A 354 2.64 -7.90 -9.93
CA GLY A 354 2.12 -9.14 -9.36
C GLY A 354 0.61 -9.28 -9.53
N THR A 355 -0.14 -8.21 -9.30
CA THR A 355 -1.60 -8.15 -9.53
C THR A 355 -1.94 -8.43 -11.00
N TYR A 356 -1.23 -7.80 -11.93
CA TYR A 356 -1.43 -8.00 -13.37
C TYR A 356 -1.17 -9.44 -13.79
N CYS A 357 -0.02 -10.00 -13.40
CA CYS A 357 0.33 -11.40 -13.70
C CYS A 357 -0.66 -12.39 -13.09
N ALA A 358 -1.12 -12.15 -11.86
CA ALA A 358 -2.11 -12.98 -11.19
C ALA A 358 -3.47 -12.94 -11.92
N GLY A 359 -3.91 -11.76 -12.36
CA GLY A 359 -5.13 -11.61 -13.15
C GLY A 359 -5.07 -12.34 -14.50
N LEU A 360 -3.94 -12.29 -15.19
CA LEU A 360 -3.72 -13.06 -16.41
C LEU A 360 -3.71 -14.58 -16.13
N ALA A 361 -2.97 -15.01 -15.12
CA ALA A 361 -2.90 -16.43 -14.76
C ALA A 361 -4.27 -16.97 -14.32
N TRP A 362 -5.07 -16.16 -13.67
CA TRP A 362 -6.45 -16.52 -13.32
C TRP A 362 -7.30 -16.86 -14.53
N THR A 363 -7.20 -16.11 -15.62
CA THR A 363 -8.00 -16.36 -16.84
C THR A 363 -7.66 -17.67 -17.56
N HIS A 364 -6.43 -18.19 -17.39
CA HIS A 364 -5.97 -19.42 -18.05
C HIS A 364 -6.06 -20.65 -17.14
N GLU A 365 -5.63 -20.54 -15.90
CA GLU A 365 -5.43 -21.66 -14.97
C GLU A 365 -6.19 -21.46 -13.64
N GLY A 366 -7.04 -20.44 -13.52
CA GLY A 366 -7.77 -20.14 -12.31
C GLY A 366 -6.89 -19.93 -11.08
N TRP A 367 -7.31 -20.48 -9.95
CA TRP A 367 -6.59 -20.35 -8.68
C TRP A 367 -5.19 -20.96 -8.70
N MET A 368 -5.01 -22.06 -9.42
CA MET A 368 -3.69 -22.70 -9.54
C MET A 368 -2.67 -21.79 -10.23
N GLY A 369 -3.09 -21.06 -11.28
CA GLY A 369 -2.26 -20.06 -11.94
C GLY A 369 -1.85 -18.93 -11.02
N VAL A 370 -2.77 -18.44 -10.17
CA VAL A 370 -2.46 -17.42 -9.16
C VAL A 370 -1.42 -17.91 -8.15
N CYS A 371 -1.58 -19.15 -7.66
CA CYS A 371 -0.61 -19.77 -6.76
C CYS A 371 0.79 -19.88 -7.39
N ALA A 372 0.85 -20.26 -8.68
CA ALA A 372 2.11 -20.35 -9.42
C ALA A 372 2.78 -18.97 -9.54
N VAL A 373 2.04 -17.94 -9.93
CA VAL A 373 2.57 -16.56 -10.04
C VAL A 373 3.10 -16.08 -8.69
N GLY A 374 2.32 -16.25 -7.61
CA GLY A 374 2.74 -15.84 -6.29
C GLY A 374 3.99 -16.54 -5.79
N ALA A 375 4.10 -17.87 -6.02
CA ALA A 375 5.27 -18.66 -5.70
C ALA A 375 6.51 -18.25 -6.51
N ILE A 376 6.34 -17.99 -7.82
CA ILE A 376 7.43 -17.51 -8.70
C ILE A 376 7.98 -16.18 -8.21
N LEU A 377 7.11 -15.21 -7.89
CA LEU A 377 7.53 -13.90 -7.39
C LEU A 377 8.26 -13.99 -6.03
N ALA A 378 7.76 -14.84 -5.12
CA ALA A 378 8.44 -15.12 -3.84
C ALA A 378 9.81 -15.79 -4.07
N THR A 379 9.91 -16.72 -5.03
CA THR A 379 11.16 -17.38 -5.41
C THR A 379 12.16 -16.39 -5.98
N ILE A 380 11.74 -15.47 -6.85
CA ILE A 380 12.60 -14.42 -7.41
C ILE A 380 13.15 -13.55 -6.26
N SER A 381 12.30 -13.13 -5.33
CA SER A 381 12.73 -12.37 -4.14
C SER A 381 13.77 -13.14 -3.32
N LEU A 382 13.57 -14.45 -3.13
CA LEU A 382 14.51 -15.33 -2.42
C LEU A 382 15.85 -15.47 -3.19
N CYS A 383 15.79 -15.72 -4.50
CA CYS A 383 16.97 -15.83 -5.34
C CYS A 383 17.82 -14.57 -5.33
N ILE A 384 17.19 -13.39 -5.49
CA ILE A 384 17.89 -12.10 -5.39
C ILE A 384 18.58 -11.97 -4.02
N THR A 385 17.97 -12.49 -2.95
CA THR A 385 18.54 -12.43 -1.61
C THR A 385 19.72 -13.39 -1.43
N CYS A 386 19.64 -14.59 -2.00
CA CYS A 386 20.69 -15.61 -1.86
C CYS A 386 21.91 -15.31 -2.72
N PHE A 387 21.72 -14.92 -3.98
CA PHE A 387 22.81 -14.70 -4.93
C PHE A 387 23.63 -13.44 -4.67
N ASN A 388 23.03 -12.42 -4.03
CA ASN A 388 23.72 -11.16 -3.76
C ASN A 388 24.47 -11.18 -2.41
N ARG A 389 25.49 -12.02 -2.29
CA ARG A 389 26.34 -12.16 -1.08
C ARG A 389 27.21 -10.95 -0.77
N ARG A 390 27.50 -10.08 -1.76
CA ARG A 390 28.50 -8.98 -1.66
C ARG A 390 27.95 -7.65 -1.13
N SER A 391 26.72 -7.60 -0.67
CA SER A 391 26.07 -6.36 -0.20
C SER A 391 25.80 -6.33 1.32
N ILE A 392 26.75 -6.84 2.10
CA ILE A 392 26.80 -6.69 3.55
C ILE A 392 28.08 -5.94 3.91
#